data_e992a4ff0cebfd33f07181f742dbc831
#
_entry.id   e992a4ff0cebfd33f07181f742dbc831
#
_cell.length_a   1.000
_cell.length_b   1.000
_cell.length_c   1.000
_cell.angle_alpha   90.00
_cell.angle_beta   90.00
_cell.angle_gamma   90.00
#
_symmetry.space_group_name_H-M   'P 1'
#
loop_
_entity.id
_entity.type
_entity.pdbx_description
1 polymer ?
#
loop_
_entity_poly.entity_id
_entity_poly.type
_entity_poly.pdbx_seq_one_letter_code
_entity_poly.pdbx_strand_id
1 'polypeptide(L)'
;MREIEEQPGRRRSLADVLNACRTAVIAEVAETGLGRLSIEGISRRAGVAKTSIYRHWPSIEELLLDALDHAHPVETVDLDGGGLRADLLRSLEQLVGWLAGPNASAVAAILAERQRRPELVEALYTRVFDTHGTRFTRTVIEHYAERGDIDARLVTPVVIDIGEALVIKHQIDTGNLPDAHTLAAIVDQAILPALGLARTSEEGSPE
;
A
#
# COMPACT_ATOMS: atom_id res chain seq x y z
N MET A 1 -4.00 56.18 1.13
CA MET A 1 -3.58 55.29 0.03
C MET A 1 -2.48 54.42 0.63
N ARG A 2 -2.87 53.18 1.06
CA ARG A 2 -1.92 52.23 1.67
C ARG A 2 -1.41 51.32 0.56
N GLU A 3 -0.12 51.36 0.29
CA GLU A 3 0.58 50.40 -0.58
C GLU A 3 0.44 49.02 0.01
N ILE A 4 -0.08 48.08 -0.80
CA ILE A 4 -0.11 46.66 -0.51
C ILE A 4 1.29 46.16 -0.90
N GLU A 5 2.15 45.95 0.11
CA GLU A 5 3.43 45.21 -0.10
C GLU A 5 3.09 43.79 -0.52
N GLU A 6 3.27 43.47 -1.81
CA GLU A 6 3.38 42.11 -2.32
C GLU A 6 4.57 41.42 -1.64
N GLN A 7 4.28 40.50 -0.73
CA GLN A 7 5.30 39.63 -0.17
C GLN A 7 5.88 38.74 -1.30
N PRO A 8 7.21 38.77 -1.54
CA PRO A 8 7.82 37.92 -2.56
C PRO A 8 7.60 36.46 -2.18
N GLY A 9 6.99 35.71 -3.11
CA GLY A 9 6.65 34.30 -2.95
C GLY A 9 7.86 33.51 -2.42
N ARG A 10 7.72 32.90 -1.25
CA ARG A 10 8.73 32.06 -0.59
C ARG A 10 9.20 31.00 -1.59
N ARG A 11 10.47 31.06 -2.00
CA ARG A 11 11.09 30.09 -2.90
C ARG A 11 10.90 28.69 -2.31
N ARG A 12 10.18 27.79 -3.02
CA ARG A 12 9.96 26.41 -2.58
C ARG A 12 11.31 25.74 -2.29
N SER A 13 11.40 25.00 -1.19
CA SER A 13 12.59 24.18 -0.90
C SER A 13 12.72 23.06 -1.93
N LEU A 14 13.91 22.49 -2.06
CA LEU A 14 14.10 21.31 -2.93
C LEU A 14 13.20 20.15 -2.50
N ALA A 15 13.08 19.91 -1.19
CA ALA A 15 12.20 18.87 -0.65
C ALA A 15 10.74 19.09 -1.06
N ASP A 16 10.23 20.33 -0.99
CA ASP A 16 8.86 20.65 -1.41
C ASP A 16 8.65 20.38 -2.91
N VAL A 17 9.66 20.69 -3.73
CA VAL A 17 9.60 20.43 -5.19
C VAL A 17 9.57 18.93 -5.47
N LEU A 18 10.43 18.14 -4.83
CA LEU A 18 10.47 16.68 -5.00
C LEU A 18 9.16 16.03 -4.56
N ASN A 19 8.64 16.41 -3.39
CA ASN A 19 7.38 15.90 -2.89
C ASN A 19 6.19 16.29 -3.79
N ALA A 20 6.18 17.51 -4.33
CA ALA A 20 5.15 17.92 -5.29
C ALA A 20 5.17 17.06 -6.56
N CYS A 21 6.36 16.70 -7.07
CA CYS A 21 6.49 15.82 -8.24
C CYS A 21 6.02 14.39 -7.94
N ARG A 22 6.40 13.83 -6.77
CA ARG A 22 5.96 12.49 -6.32
C ARG A 22 4.44 12.42 -6.17
N THR A 23 3.84 13.38 -5.49
CA THR A 23 2.38 13.46 -5.36
C THR A 23 1.70 13.59 -6.72
N ALA A 24 2.27 14.42 -7.61
CA ALA A 24 1.69 14.66 -8.92
C ALA A 24 1.70 13.43 -9.82
N VAL A 25 2.78 12.62 -9.83
CA VAL A 25 2.86 11.42 -10.67
C VAL A 25 1.87 10.35 -10.21
N ILE A 26 1.72 10.14 -8.91
CA ILE A 26 0.75 9.20 -8.35
C ILE A 26 -0.68 9.62 -8.72
N ALA A 27 -1.03 10.89 -8.52
CA ALA A 27 -2.35 11.40 -8.84
C ALA A 27 -2.64 11.33 -10.36
N GLU A 28 -1.64 11.62 -11.21
CA GLU A 28 -1.79 11.53 -12.67
C GLU A 28 -2.06 10.10 -13.12
N VAL A 29 -1.31 9.11 -12.59
CA VAL A 29 -1.55 7.68 -12.89
C VAL A 29 -2.93 7.23 -12.41
N ALA A 30 -3.32 7.61 -11.18
CA ALA A 30 -4.61 7.22 -10.61
C ALA A 30 -5.79 7.74 -11.45
N GLU A 31 -5.67 8.95 -12.01
CA GLU A 31 -6.74 9.57 -12.80
C GLU A 31 -6.74 9.14 -14.27
N THR A 32 -5.57 9.01 -14.89
CA THR A 32 -5.47 8.83 -16.35
C THR A 32 -5.05 7.43 -16.77
N GLY A 33 -4.55 6.64 -15.84
CA GLY A 33 -3.89 5.36 -16.09
C GLY A 33 -2.47 5.50 -16.63
N LEU A 34 -1.69 4.43 -16.54
CA LEU A 34 -0.27 4.42 -16.93
C LEU A 34 -0.05 4.73 -18.42
N GLY A 35 -0.98 4.31 -19.28
CA GLY A 35 -0.87 4.51 -20.74
C GLY A 35 -0.98 5.97 -21.20
N ARG A 36 -1.54 6.85 -20.37
CA ARG A 36 -1.70 8.29 -20.64
C ARG A 36 -0.83 9.17 -19.74
N LEU A 37 0.01 8.56 -18.92
CA LEU A 37 0.94 9.27 -18.07
C LEU A 37 1.89 10.14 -18.90
N SER A 38 1.98 11.42 -18.57
CA SER A 38 2.80 12.36 -19.34
C SER A 38 3.56 13.34 -18.45
N ILE A 39 4.75 13.72 -18.88
CA ILE A 39 5.56 14.72 -18.17
C ILE A 39 4.85 16.09 -18.14
N GLU A 40 4.05 16.39 -19.15
CA GLU A 40 3.23 17.60 -19.23
C GLU A 40 2.16 17.64 -18.12
N GLY A 41 1.46 16.54 -17.93
CA GLY A 41 0.47 16.37 -16.87
C GLY A 41 1.10 16.53 -15.50
N ILE A 42 2.19 15.81 -15.26
CA ILE A 42 2.95 15.88 -14.00
C ILE A 42 3.47 17.30 -13.74
N SER A 43 4.11 17.93 -14.72
CA SER A 43 4.67 19.28 -14.63
C SER A 43 3.59 20.32 -14.28
N ARG A 44 2.44 20.26 -14.95
CA ARG A 44 1.30 21.14 -14.68
C ARG A 44 0.75 20.93 -13.26
N ARG A 45 0.56 19.68 -12.84
CA ARG A 45 0.03 19.31 -11.52
C ARG A 45 0.98 19.71 -10.39
N ALA A 46 2.26 19.46 -10.55
CA ALA A 46 3.29 19.78 -9.57
C ALA A 46 3.62 21.28 -9.50
N GLY A 47 3.33 22.04 -10.57
CA GLY A 47 3.79 23.42 -10.71
C GLY A 47 5.32 23.50 -10.82
N VAL A 48 5.95 22.54 -11.52
CA VAL A 48 7.40 22.38 -11.64
C VAL A 48 7.76 22.24 -13.12
N ALA A 49 8.81 22.95 -13.58
CA ALA A 49 9.26 22.86 -14.96
C ALA A 49 9.75 21.44 -15.30
N LYS A 50 9.47 20.95 -16.51
CA LYS A 50 9.91 19.63 -17.00
C LYS A 50 11.42 19.41 -16.86
N THR A 51 12.23 20.42 -17.15
CA THR A 51 13.69 20.36 -16.99
C THR A 51 14.12 20.13 -15.56
N SER A 52 13.35 20.60 -14.58
CA SER A 52 13.60 20.36 -13.16
C SER A 52 13.25 18.93 -12.77
N ILE A 53 12.19 18.36 -13.35
CA ILE A 53 11.82 16.96 -13.12
C ILE A 53 12.91 16.03 -13.66
N TYR A 54 13.33 16.20 -14.94
CA TYR A 54 14.36 15.37 -15.57
C TYR A 54 15.75 15.51 -14.95
N ARG A 55 16.02 16.56 -14.17
CA ARG A 55 17.25 16.68 -13.39
C ARG A 55 17.34 15.66 -12.26
N HIS A 56 16.21 15.24 -11.73
CA HIS A 56 16.12 14.32 -10.59
C HIS A 56 15.75 12.89 -10.99
N TRP A 57 14.92 12.75 -12.02
CA TRP A 57 14.47 11.46 -12.51
C TRP A 57 14.68 11.36 -14.02
N PRO A 58 15.46 10.37 -14.50
CA PRO A 58 15.77 10.22 -15.92
C PRO A 58 14.55 9.85 -16.77
N SER A 59 13.52 9.26 -16.17
CA SER A 59 12.26 8.91 -16.83
C SER A 59 11.06 9.12 -15.90
N ILE A 60 9.85 9.04 -16.48
CA ILE A 60 8.60 9.13 -15.72
C ILE A 60 8.42 7.88 -14.86
N GLU A 61 8.83 6.71 -15.36
CA GLU A 61 8.81 5.44 -14.63
C GLU A 61 9.70 5.51 -13.39
N GLU A 62 10.88 6.12 -13.49
CA GLU A 62 11.78 6.34 -12.35
C GLU A 62 11.15 7.27 -11.30
N LEU A 63 10.47 8.33 -11.72
CA LEU A 63 9.72 9.19 -10.81
C LEU A 63 8.56 8.44 -10.15
N LEU A 64 7.85 7.59 -10.91
CA LEU A 64 6.73 6.81 -10.38
C LEU A 64 7.19 5.79 -9.34
N LEU A 65 8.27 5.05 -9.61
CA LEU A 65 8.83 4.08 -8.67
C LEU A 65 9.37 4.77 -7.41
N ASP A 66 10.09 5.88 -7.55
CA ASP A 66 10.57 6.69 -6.42
C ASP A 66 9.41 7.26 -5.58
N ALA A 67 8.31 7.65 -6.23
CA ALA A 67 7.13 8.14 -5.54
C ALA A 67 6.43 7.02 -4.74
N LEU A 68 6.33 5.82 -5.31
CA LEU A 68 5.73 4.66 -4.63
C LEU A 68 6.61 4.18 -3.47
N ASP A 69 7.93 4.14 -3.66
CA ASP A 69 8.89 3.80 -2.62
C ASP A 69 8.82 4.78 -1.43
N HIS A 70 8.80 6.08 -1.74
CA HIS A 70 8.71 7.14 -0.71
C HIS A 70 7.37 7.15 0.04
N ALA A 71 6.28 6.75 -0.62
CA ALA A 71 4.94 6.71 -0.06
C ALA A 71 4.56 5.32 0.47
N HIS A 72 5.53 4.39 0.50
CA HIS A 72 5.29 3.04 0.98
C HIS A 72 4.90 3.08 2.46
N PRO A 73 3.81 2.41 2.85
CA PRO A 73 3.39 2.44 4.24
C PRO A 73 4.42 1.70 5.11
N VAL A 74 4.88 2.37 6.16
CA VAL A 74 5.56 1.68 7.24
C VAL A 74 4.48 0.96 8.04
N GLU A 75 4.58 -0.37 8.16
CA GLU A 75 3.71 -1.13 9.06
C GLU A 75 3.84 -0.58 10.48
N THR A 76 2.72 -0.12 11.04
CA THR A 76 2.63 0.41 12.40
C THR A 76 1.72 -0.47 13.27
N VAL A 77 1.73 -1.79 13.05
CA VAL A 77 0.95 -2.71 13.89
C VAL A 77 1.58 -2.73 15.27
N ASP A 78 0.84 -2.22 16.26
CA ASP A 78 1.18 -2.39 17.66
C ASP A 78 0.90 -3.85 18.04
N LEU A 79 1.97 -4.64 18.14
CA LEU A 79 1.93 -6.10 18.30
C LEU A 79 1.56 -6.58 19.69
N ASP A 80 1.36 -5.70 20.68
CA ASP A 80 1.04 -6.08 22.05
C ASP A 80 -0.39 -5.69 22.50
N GLY A 81 -1.21 -5.19 21.56
CA GLY A 81 -2.45 -4.49 21.89
C GLY A 81 -3.73 -5.34 21.92
N GLY A 82 -3.68 -6.68 22.05
CA GLY A 82 -4.94 -7.44 22.14
C GLY A 82 -4.90 -8.88 21.65
N GLY A 83 -3.70 -9.41 21.41
CA GLY A 83 -3.48 -10.77 20.94
C GLY A 83 -3.61 -10.94 19.42
N LEU A 84 -3.20 -12.11 18.94
CA LEU A 84 -3.03 -12.42 17.52
C LEU A 84 -4.23 -12.02 16.64
N ARG A 85 -5.45 -12.35 17.06
CA ARG A 85 -6.66 -12.03 16.28
C ARG A 85 -6.84 -10.52 16.08
N ALA A 86 -6.66 -9.75 17.16
CA ALA A 86 -6.82 -8.30 17.11
C ALA A 86 -5.71 -7.65 16.27
N ASP A 87 -4.48 -8.16 16.35
CA ASP A 87 -3.35 -7.67 15.58
C ASP A 87 -3.51 -7.98 14.08
N LEU A 88 -4.01 -9.17 13.73
CA LEU A 88 -4.36 -9.52 12.35
C LEU A 88 -5.47 -8.62 11.79
N LEU A 89 -6.51 -8.33 12.58
CA LEU A 89 -7.56 -7.40 12.15
C LEU A 89 -7.00 -6.00 11.87
N ARG A 90 -6.18 -5.46 12.78
CA ARG A 90 -5.54 -4.15 12.58
C ARG A 90 -4.64 -4.12 11.35
N SER A 91 -3.89 -5.20 11.08
CA SER A 91 -3.04 -5.29 9.89
C SER A 91 -3.86 -5.29 8.60
N LEU A 92 -5.00 -5.99 8.57
CA LEU A 92 -5.89 -5.98 7.42
C LEU A 92 -6.62 -4.63 7.26
N GLU A 93 -6.97 -3.95 8.35
CA GLU A 93 -7.52 -2.59 8.31
C GLU A 93 -6.50 -1.60 7.73
N GLN A 94 -5.21 -1.73 8.06
CA GLN A 94 -4.14 -0.93 7.45
C GLN A 94 -4.02 -1.21 5.94
N LEU A 95 -4.10 -2.48 5.52
CA LEU A 95 -4.12 -2.86 4.11
C LEU A 95 -5.31 -2.21 3.39
N VAL A 96 -6.51 -2.28 3.96
CA VAL A 96 -7.71 -1.64 3.40
C VAL A 96 -7.52 -0.13 3.28
N GLY A 97 -6.97 0.52 4.31
CA GLY A 97 -6.65 1.94 4.28
C GLY A 97 -5.67 2.30 3.17
N TRP A 98 -4.66 1.46 2.92
CA TRP A 98 -3.71 1.64 1.83
C TRP A 98 -4.38 1.44 0.46
N LEU A 99 -5.20 0.38 0.32
CA LEU A 99 -5.93 0.09 -0.92
C LEU A 99 -6.94 1.19 -1.30
N ALA A 100 -7.46 1.93 -0.33
CA ALA A 100 -8.33 3.09 -0.56
C ALA A 100 -7.57 4.29 -1.17
N GLY A 101 -6.25 4.29 -1.10
CA GLY A 101 -5.42 5.41 -1.52
C GLY A 101 -5.01 5.40 -2.99
N PRO A 102 -4.52 6.53 -3.52
CA PRO A 102 -4.07 6.65 -4.91
C PRO A 102 -2.82 5.80 -5.21
N ASN A 103 -2.03 5.45 -4.21
CA ASN A 103 -0.84 4.60 -4.38
C ASN A 103 -1.22 3.20 -4.84
N ALA A 104 -2.27 2.61 -4.25
CA ALA A 104 -2.77 1.30 -4.67
C ALA A 104 -3.28 1.32 -6.12
N SER A 105 -3.95 2.39 -6.52
CA SER A 105 -4.39 2.57 -7.91
C SER A 105 -3.20 2.67 -8.87
N ALA A 106 -2.12 3.34 -8.49
CA ALA A 106 -0.90 3.43 -9.28
C ALA A 106 -0.18 2.06 -9.37
N VAL A 107 -0.12 1.32 -8.27
CA VAL A 107 0.40 -0.07 -8.26
C VAL A 107 -0.43 -0.97 -9.17
N ALA A 108 -1.76 -0.94 -9.04
CA ALA A 108 -2.66 -1.71 -9.90
C ALA A 108 -2.48 -1.39 -11.39
N ALA A 109 -2.28 -0.11 -11.74
CA ALA A 109 -2.00 0.32 -13.10
C ALA A 109 -0.67 -0.24 -13.64
N ILE A 110 0.38 -0.33 -12.81
CA ILE A 110 1.65 -0.97 -13.20
C ILE A 110 1.45 -2.48 -13.39
N LEU A 111 0.79 -3.16 -12.44
CA LEU A 111 0.55 -4.60 -12.51
C LEU A 111 -0.30 -5.01 -13.73
N ALA A 112 -1.24 -4.16 -14.15
CA ALA A 112 -2.04 -4.37 -15.36
C ALA A 112 -1.19 -4.38 -16.65
N GLU A 113 -0.02 -3.72 -16.64
CA GLU A 113 0.90 -3.69 -17.77
C GLU A 113 1.94 -4.83 -17.77
N ARG A 114 1.81 -5.83 -16.88
CA ARG A 114 2.78 -6.94 -16.70
C ARG A 114 3.23 -7.59 -18.01
N GLN A 115 2.32 -7.80 -18.95
CA GLN A 115 2.66 -8.43 -20.22
C GLN A 115 3.38 -7.48 -21.20
N ARG A 116 3.16 -6.17 -21.08
CA ARG A 116 3.73 -5.17 -21.99
C ARG A 116 5.01 -4.53 -21.43
N ARG A 117 5.11 -4.45 -20.11
CA ARG A 117 6.21 -3.79 -19.38
C ARG A 117 6.68 -4.67 -18.20
N PRO A 118 7.16 -5.90 -18.45
CA PRO A 118 7.57 -6.80 -17.39
C PRO A 118 8.69 -6.21 -16.52
N GLU A 119 9.61 -5.43 -17.12
CA GLU A 119 10.71 -4.75 -16.42
C GLU A 119 10.24 -3.70 -15.40
N LEU A 120 9.12 -2.99 -15.69
CA LEU A 120 8.56 -2.03 -14.75
C LEU A 120 7.90 -2.75 -13.54
N VAL A 121 7.27 -3.89 -13.80
CA VAL A 121 6.69 -4.73 -12.73
C VAL A 121 7.79 -5.35 -11.88
N GLU A 122 8.88 -5.84 -12.47
CA GLU A 122 10.05 -6.34 -11.75
C GLU A 122 10.66 -5.25 -10.87
N ALA A 123 10.84 -4.04 -11.42
CA ALA A 123 11.34 -2.89 -10.67
C ALA A 123 10.42 -2.49 -9.51
N LEU A 124 9.08 -2.58 -9.68
CA LEU A 124 8.13 -2.35 -8.61
C LEU A 124 8.35 -3.33 -7.44
N TYR A 125 8.50 -4.62 -7.73
CA TYR A 125 8.77 -5.62 -6.69
C TYR A 125 10.11 -5.38 -6.02
N THR A 126 11.20 -5.30 -6.78
CA THR A 126 12.56 -5.23 -6.24
C THR A 126 12.89 -3.94 -5.51
N ARG A 127 12.31 -2.81 -5.93
CA ARG A 127 12.65 -1.48 -5.38
C ARG A 127 11.62 -0.97 -4.36
N VAL A 128 10.36 -1.39 -4.48
CA VAL A 128 9.30 -0.89 -3.60
C VAL A 128 8.89 -1.95 -2.59
N PHE A 129 8.48 -3.15 -3.03
CA PHE A 129 7.94 -4.14 -2.10
C PHE A 129 9.02 -4.90 -1.33
N ASP A 130 10.07 -5.41 -2.03
CA ASP A 130 11.10 -6.23 -1.37
C ASP A 130 11.97 -5.41 -0.42
N THR A 131 12.16 -4.11 -0.71
CA THR A 131 12.97 -3.20 0.10
C THR A 131 12.34 -2.94 1.47
N HIS A 132 11.01 -2.89 1.53
CA HIS A 132 10.27 -2.56 2.75
C HIS A 132 9.74 -3.78 3.50
N GLY A 133 9.81 -4.96 2.91
CA GLY A 133 9.39 -6.22 3.54
C GLY A 133 7.90 -6.30 3.87
N THR A 134 7.08 -5.41 3.33
CA THR A 134 5.71 -5.21 3.75
C THR A 134 4.78 -6.27 3.18
N ARG A 135 4.35 -7.13 4.07
CA ARG A 135 3.09 -7.88 3.95
C ARG A 135 2.36 -7.69 5.26
N PHE A 136 1.27 -6.97 5.25
CA PHE A 136 0.55 -6.52 6.42
C PHE A 136 0.27 -7.61 7.47
N THR A 137 0.03 -8.84 7.07
CA THR A 137 -0.17 -9.99 7.97
C THR A 137 1.14 -10.69 8.35
N ARG A 138 2.20 -10.54 7.58
CA ARG A 138 3.48 -11.24 7.78
C ARG A 138 4.11 -10.90 9.12
N THR A 139 4.27 -9.61 9.41
CA THR A 139 4.89 -9.11 10.63
C THR A 139 4.17 -9.64 11.86
N VAL A 140 2.83 -9.65 11.83
CA VAL A 140 2.01 -10.21 12.91
C VAL A 140 2.26 -11.71 13.07
N ILE A 141 2.15 -12.48 12.00
CA ILE A 141 2.28 -13.94 12.04
C ILE A 141 3.70 -14.35 12.49
N GLU A 142 4.76 -13.72 11.93
CA GLU A 142 6.15 -13.98 12.30
C GLU A 142 6.40 -13.65 13.78
N HIS A 143 5.90 -12.53 14.29
CA HIS A 143 6.01 -12.16 15.71
C HIS A 143 5.42 -13.22 16.66
N TYR A 144 4.21 -13.70 16.37
CA TYR A 144 3.56 -14.72 17.21
C TYR A 144 4.20 -16.09 17.07
N ALA A 145 4.80 -16.40 15.90
CA ALA A 145 5.58 -17.62 15.73
C ALA A 145 6.91 -17.58 16.50
N GLU A 146 7.62 -16.44 16.51
CA GLU A 146 8.84 -16.24 17.30
C GLU A 146 8.60 -16.39 18.81
N ARG A 147 7.42 -15.97 19.29
CA ARG A 147 7.00 -16.17 20.69
C ARG A 147 6.60 -17.60 21.03
N GLY A 148 6.40 -18.44 20.02
CA GLY A 148 5.93 -19.81 20.19
C GLY A 148 4.39 -19.94 20.34
N ASP A 149 3.64 -18.88 20.09
CA ASP A 149 2.17 -18.88 20.13
C ASP A 149 1.58 -19.54 18.88
N ILE A 150 2.35 -19.64 17.80
CA ILE A 150 2.04 -20.31 16.54
C ILE A 150 3.14 -21.30 16.20
N ASP A 151 2.78 -22.48 15.68
CA ASP A 151 3.77 -23.41 15.14
C ASP A 151 4.45 -22.83 13.90
N ALA A 152 5.75 -22.53 14.00
CA ALA A 152 6.53 -21.93 12.92
C ALA A 152 6.49 -22.76 11.61
N ARG A 153 6.20 -24.07 11.67
CA ARG A 153 6.05 -24.93 10.48
C ARG A 153 4.81 -24.57 9.66
N LEU A 154 3.82 -23.91 10.24
CA LEU A 154 2.62 -23.45 9.57
C LEU A 154 2.80 -22.07 8.91
N VAL A 155 3.87 -21.34 9.25
CA VAL A 155 4.17 -20.03 8.67
C VAL A 155 4.82 -20.22 7.30
N THR A 156 3.99 -20.47 6.31
CA THR A 156 4.41 -20.65 4.92
C THR A 156 4.07 -19.42 4.08
N PRO A 157 4.73 -19.20 2.92
CA PRO A 157 4.37 -18.10 2.03
C PRO A 157 2.87 -18.05 1.69
N VAL A 158 2.25 -19.22 1.48
CA VAL A 158 0.81 -19.32 1.17
C VAL A 158 -0.04 -18.81 2.35
N VAL A 159 0.30 -19.21 3.58
CA VAL A 159 -0.45 -18.80 4.78
C VAL A 159 -0.31 -17.31 5.04
N ILE A 160 0.88 -16.77 4.84
CA ILE A 160 1.15 -15.33 4.95
C ILE A 160 0.29 -14.52 3.96
N ASP A 161 0.13 -15.03 2.74
CA ASP A 161 -0.57 -14.33 1.65
C ASP A 161 -2.10 -14.43 1.75
N ILE A 162 -2.68 -15.33 2.56
CA ILE A 162 -4.13 -15.58 2.62
C ILE A 162 -4.92 -14.29 2.87
N GLY A 163 -4.53 -13.51 3.88
CA GLY A 163 -5.27 -12.30 4.28
C GLY A 163 -5.31 -11.28 3.15
N GLU A 164 -4.16 -10.94 2.61
CA GLU A 164 -4.03 -9.99 1.50
C GLU A 164 -4.77 -10.48 0.25
N ALA A 165 -4.58 -11.75 -0.12
CA ALA A 165 -5.23 -12.33 -1.29
C ALA A 165 -6.75 -12.27 -1.20
N LEU A 166 -7.36 -12.55 -0.03
CA LEU A 166 -8.80 -12.50 0.17
C LEU A 166 -9.34 -11.07 0.18
N VAL A 167 -8.61 -10.11 0.74
CA VAL A 167 -8.96 -8.68 0.68
C VAL A 167 -8.98 -8.19 -0.77
N ILE A 168 -7.91 -8.47 -1.54
CA ILE A 168 -7.81 -8.09 -2.95
C ILE A 168 -8.89 -8.80 -3.78
N LYS A 169 -9.12 -10.10 -3.55
CA LYS A 169 -10.17 -10.87 -4.21
C LYS A 169 -11.55 -10.28 -3.99
N HIS A 170 -11.87 -9.89 -2.75
CA HIS A 170 -13.13 -9.24 -2.42
C HIS A 170 -13.32 -7.94 -3.22
N GLN A 171 -12.27 -7.10 -3.27
CA GLN A 171 -12.31 -5.84 -4.03
C GLN A 171 -12.51 -6.09 -5.53
N ILE A 172 -11.84 -7.09 -6.11
CA ILE A 172 -11.99 -7.44 -7.54
C ILE A 172 -13.42 -7.90 -7.83
N ASP A 173 -14.00 -8.75 -6.99
CA ASP A 173 -15.31 -9.34 -7.22
C ASP A 173 -16.46 -8.35 -7.01
N THR A 174 -16.35 -7.50 -6.00
CA THR A 174 -17.45 -6.62 -5.57
C THR A 174 -17.30 -5.17 -6.03
N GLY A 175 -16.08 -4.78 -6.42
CA GLY A 175 -15.71 -3.38 -6.67
C GLY A 175 -15.58 -2.54 -5.41
N ASN A 176 -15.74 -3.13 -4.22
CA ASN A 176 -15.69 -2.46 -2.93
C ASN A 176 -14.59 -3.05 -2.04
N LEU A 177 -14.05 -2.23 -1.15
CA LEU A 177 -13.16 -2.72 -0.09
C LEU A 177 -13.98 -3.48 0.96
N PRO A 178 -13.42 -4.53 1.59
CA PRO A 178 -14.11 -5.29 2.63
C PRO A 178 -14.38 -4.42 3.87
N ASP A 179 -15.55 -4.61 4.46
CA ASP A 179 -15.93 -4.01 5.73
C ASP A 179 -15.36 -4.80 6.94
N ALA A 180 -15.55 -4.28 8.13
CA ALA A 180 -15.06 -4.91 9.36
C ALA A 180 -15.59 -6.33 9.56
N HIS A 181 -16.84 -6.63 9.15
CA HIS A 181 -17.42 -7.96 9.24
C HIS A 181 -16.70 -8.94 8.31
N THR A 182 -16.46 -8.55 7.07
CA THR A 182 -15.72 -9.32 6.08
C THR A 182 -14.27 -9.55 6.51
N LEU A 183 -13.59 -8.54 7.07
CA LEU A 183 -12.24 -8.68 7.60
C LEU A 183 -12.20 -9.67 8.77
N ALA A 184 -13.17 -9.60 9.69
CA ALA A 184 -13.29 -10.58 10.77
C ALA A 184 -13.49 -12.00 10.24
N ALA A 185 -14.35 -12.18 9.23
CA ALA A 185 -14.54 -13.48 8.58
C ALA A 185 -13.24 -14.01 7.92
N ILE A 186 -12.46 -13.16 7.27
CA ILE A 186 -11.15 -13.54 6.70
C ILE A 186 -10.20 -14.04 7.80
N VAL A 187 -10.10 -13.32 8.92
CA VAL A 187 -9.26 -13.73 10.04
C VAL A 187 -9.74 -15.03 10.65
N ASP A 188 -11.02 -15.12 11.00
CA ASP A 188 -11.58 -16.23 11.79
C ASP A 188 -11.79 -17.52 10.99
N GLN A 189 -12.04 -17.41 9.68
CA GLN A 189 -12.38 -18.56 8.85
C GLN A 189 -11.24 -19.00 7.91
N ALA A 190 -10.23 -18.15 7.70
CA ALA A 190 -9.13 -18.47 6.81
C ALA A 190 -7.77 -18.40 7.49
N ILE A 191 -7.39 -17.27 8.10
CA ILE A 191 -6.03 -17.11 8.63
C ILE A 191 -5.82 -17.95 9.89
N LEU A 192 -6.66 -17.81 10.91
CA LEU A 192 -6.50 -18.56 12.17
C LEU A 192 -6.56 -20.08 11.97
N PRO A 193 -7.49 -20.64 11.18
CA PRO A 193 -7.48 -22.07 10.86
C PRO A 193 -6.23 -22.53 10.12
N ALA A 194 -5.71 -21.73 9.19
CA ALA A 194 -4.46 -22.05 8.48
C ALA A 194 -3.23 -22.06 9.40
N LEU A 195 -3.28 -21.33 10.51
CA LEU A 195 -2.27 -21.32 11.58
C LEU A 195 -2.53 -22.41 12.64
N GLY A 196 -3.49 -23.34 12.41
CA GLY A 196 -3.81 -24.43 13.32
C GLY A 196 -4.61 -24.00 14.55
N LEU A 197 -5.17 -22.79 14.55
CA LEU A 197 -5.95 -22.25 15.65
C LEU A 197 -7.45 -22.46 15.38
N ALA A 198 -8.16 -23.09 16.31
CA ALA A 198 -9.59 -23.33 16.20
C ALA A 198 -10.35 -22.00 16.22
N ARG A 199 -11.50 -21.96 15.49
CA ARG A 199 -12.48 -20.88 15.63
C ARG A 199 -12.87 -20.78 17.12
N THR A 200 -12.76 -19.60 17.68
CA THR A 200 -13.45 -19.30 18.94
C THR A 200 -14.95 -19.41 18.64
N SER A 201 -15.53 -20.56 18.95
CA SER A 201 -16.98 -20.71 18.95
C SER A 201 -17.50 -19.74 20.00
N GLU A 202 -18.23 -18.71 19.60
CA GLU A 202 -19.17 -18.09 20.50
C GLU A 202 -20.15 -19.19 20.85
N GLU A 203 -19.99 -19.77 22.06
CA GLU A 203 -20.98 -20.63 22.68
C GLU A 203 -22.24 -19.76 22.94
N GLY A 204 -23.13 -19.76 21.94
CA GLY A 204 -24.52 -19.46 22.18
C GLY A 204 -25.06 -20.54 23.07
N SER A 205 -25.22 -20.28 24.38
CA SER A 205 -26.01 -21.09 25.27
C SER A 205 -27.40 -21.30 24.69
N PRO A 206 -27.85 -22.55 24.60
CA PRO A 206 -29.28 -22.81 24.36
C PRO A 206 -30.02 -22.66 25.67
N GLU A 207 -31.00 -21.78 25.70
CA GLU A 207 -32.20 -21.91 26.55
C GLU A 207 -33.39 -22.23 25.67
#